data_52e33aecde03b5448317c39a8eff5dea
#
_entry.id   52e33aecde03b5448317c39a8eff5dea
#
_cell.length_a   1.000
_cell.length_b   1.000
_cell.length_c   1.000
_cell.angle_alpha   90.00
_cell.angle_beta   90.00
_cell.angle_gamma   90.00
#
_symmetry.space_group_name_H-M   'P 1'
#
loop_
_entity.id
_entity.type
_entity.pdbx_description
1 polymer ?
#
loop_
_entity_poly.entity_id
_entity_poly.type
_entity_poly.pdbx_seq_one_letter_code
_entity_poly.pdbx_strand_id
1 'polypeptide(L)'
;MTNTAATPTPAGSPVTWFEIGTDDPGAARSFYGDLFGWSFTAEGPYTMISTGEGHAPSGGIQDTTAEVPAGTPAGYAVPYVQVADVAATCARVEELGGKVLVAATSVPNGLVYGHVCDPAGNHIGIWRPPAG
;
A
#
# COMPACT_ATOMS: atom_id res chain seq x y z
N MET A 1 -14.74 -20.41 24.03
CA MET A 1 -14.51 -20.24 23.78
C MET A 1 -14.24 -19.91 23.09
N THR A 2 -14.29 -19.83 22.89
CA THR A 2 -14.09 -19.65 22.34
C THR A 2 -13.57 -19.20 21.73
N ASN A 3 -13.48 -19.07 21.62
CA ASN A 3 -13.08 -18.73 20.92
C ASN A 3 -12.35 -18.39 20.45
N THR A 4 -12.16 -18.52 21.24
CA THR A 4 -11.36 -18.51 20.51
C THR A 4 -11.27 -18.86 19.17
N ALA A 5 -11.90 -19.66 18.64
CA ALA A 5 -12.02 -19.65 17.22
C ALA A 5 -11.82 -18.25 16.73
N ALA A 6 -11.81 -17.42 17.69
CA ALA A 6 -11.69 -16.00 17.39
C ALA A 6 -10.31 -15.67 16.89
N THR A 7 -10.25 -14.96 15.79
CA THR A 7 -9.02 -14.28 15.37
C THR A 7 -8.62 -13.30 16.46
N PRO A 8 -7.41 -13.39 16.98
CA PRO A 8 -6.95 -12.46 18.01
C PRO A 8 -7.00 -11.02 17.49
N THR A 9 -7.34 -10.07 18.34
CA THR A 9 -7.23 -8.66 17.98
C THR A 9 -5.75 -8.30 17.88
N PRO A 10 -5.33 -7.70 16.78
CA PRO A 10 -3.94 -7.25 16.65
C PRO A 10 -3.57 -6.23 17.74
N ALA A 11 -2.31 -6.19 18.08
CA ALA A 11 -1.78 -5.24 19.07
C ALA A 11 -1.68 -3.83 18.54
N GLY A 12 -2.02 -3.62 17.29
CA GLY A 12 -1.93 -2.35 16.60
C GLY A 12 -1.00 -2.49 15.39
N SER A 13 -1.57 -2.47 14.19
CA SER A 13 -0.79 -2.54 12.95
C SER A 13 -0.45 -1.11 12.53
N PRO A 14 0.84 -0.76 12.42
CA PRO A 14 1.21 0.63 12.17
C PRO A 14 1.00 1.04 10.72
N VAL A 15 0.73 2.32 10.51
CA VAL A 15 0.83 2.93 9.19
C VAL A 15 2.31 3.27 8.98
N THR A 16 2.94 2.64 8.00
CA THR A 16 4.38 2.77 7.79
C THR A 16 4.77 3.28 6.41
N TRP A 17 3.80 3.53 5.56
CA TRP A 17 4.06 3.93 4.18
C TRP A 17 2.83 4.64 3.64
N PHE A 18 2.99 5.41 2.56
CA PHE A 18 1.86 5.87 1.77
C PHE A 18 2.17 5.66 0.30
N GLU A 19 1.14 5.57 -0.52
CA GLU A 19 1.36 5.33 -1.93
C GLU A 19 0.39 6.15 -2.76
N ILE A 20 0.93 6.75 -3.81
CA ILE A 20 0.17 7.47 -4.82
C ILE A 20 0.19 6.62 -6.07
N GLY A 21 -0.99 6.23 -6.57
CA GLY A 21 -1.12 5.56 -7.85
C GLY A 21 -1.53 6.56 -8.90
N THR A 22 -0.88 6.53 -10.05
CA THR A 22 -1.16 7.49 -11.11
C THR A 22 -0.80 6.91 -12.46
N ASP A 23 -1.51 7.33 -13.49
CA ASP A 23 -1.19 6.99 -14.87
C ASP A 23 -0.17 7.95 -15.49
N ASP A 24 0.28 8.96 -14.73
CA ASP A 24 1.28 9.93 -15.19
C ASP A 24 2.26 10.26 -14.05
N PRO A 25 3.22 9.36 -13.78
CA PRO A 25 4.19 9.57 -12.71
C PRO A 25 5.04 10.83 -12.88
N GLY A 26 5.33 11.22 -14.12
CA GLY A 26 6.11 12.44 -14.38
C GLY A 26 5.38 13.68 -13.91
N ALA A 27 4.09 13.78 -14.22
CA ALA A 27 3.27 14.90 -13.76
C ALA A 27 3.15 14.90 -12.24
N ALA A 28 3.01 13.73 -11.62
CA ALA A 28 2.93 13.62 -10.16
C ALA A 28 4.22 14.09 -9.51
N ARG A 29 5.38 13.67 -10.02
CA ARG A 29 6.67 14.11 -9.48
C ARG A 29 6.81 15.62 -9.55
N SER A 30 6.46 16.21 -10.70
CA SER A 30 6.53 17.66 -10.86
C SER A 30 5.62 18.39 -9.89
N PHE A 31 4.38 17.92 -9.76
CA PHE A 31 3.41 18.54 -8.89
C PHE A 31 3.84 18.50 -7.42
N TYR A 32 4.13 17.32 -6.91
CA TYR A 32 4.47 17.17 -5.49
C TYR A 32 5.86 17.72 -5.16
N GLY A 33 6.81 17.62 -6.10
CA GLY A 33 8.12 18.20 -5.91
C GLY A 33 8.06 19.72 -5.85
N ASP A 34 7.32 20.33 -6.76
CA ASP A 34 7.19 21.78 -6.79
C ASP A 34 6.37 22.32 -5.60
N LEU A 35 5.34 21.58 -5.21
CA LEU A 35 4.44 22.04 -4.16
C LEU A 35 5.03 21.82 -2.76
N PHE A 36 5.60 20.65 -2.49
CA PHE A 36 6.02 20.25 -1.15
C PHE A 36 7.53 20.13 -0.97
N GLY A 37 8.29 20.25 -2.04
CA GLY A 37 9.74 20.06 -1.95
C GLY A 37 10.14 18.61 -1.77
N TRP A 38 9.27 17.66 -2.11
CA TRP A 38 9.59 16.24 -2.03
C TRP A 38 10.62 15.85 -3.08
N SER A 39 11.44 14.86 -2.77
CA SER A 39 12.41 14.31 -3.72
C SER A 39 12.06 12.87 -4.06
N PHE A 40 12.52 12.40 -5.22
CA PHE A 40 12.09 11.15 -5.79
C PHE A 40 13.27 10.34 -6.32
N THR A 41 13.18 9.01 -6.17
CA THR A 41 14.17 8.08 -6.74
C THR A 41 13.40 7.01 -7.49
N ALA A 42 13.59 6.96 -8.81
CA ALA A 42 12.87 5.99 -9.64
C ALA A 42 13.51 4.61 -9.51
N GLU A 43 12.66 3.59 -9.36
CA GLU A 43 13.07 2.18 -9.33
C GLU A 43 12.12 1.42 -10.24
N GLY A 44 12.40 1.47 -11.55
CA GLY A 44 11.50 0.90 -12.55
C GLY A 44 10.15 1.64 -12.58
N PRO A 45 9.03 0.92 -12.56
CA PRO A 45 7.71 1.55 -12.58
C PRO A 45 7.31 2.13 -11.22
N TYR A 46 8.11 1.97 -10.19
CA TYR A 46 7.84 2.48 -8.85
C TYR A 46 8.84 3.57 -8.52
N THR A 47 8.37 4.67 -7.93
CA THR A 47 9.21 5.79 -7.54
C THR A 47 9.13 5.95 -6.04
N MET A 48 10.29 5.96 -5.37
CA MET A 48 10.36 6.20 -3.94
C MET A 48 10.25 7.69 -3.66
N ILE A 49 9.53 8.05 -2.60
CA ILE A 49 9.32 9.45 -2.20
C ILE A 49 10.00 9.71 -0.87
N SER A 50 10.84 10.74 -0.83
CA SER A 50 11.40 11.27 0.41
C SER A 50 10.73 12.61 0.68
N THR A 51 10.11 12.74 1.84
CA THR A 51 9.30 13.92 2.18
C THR A 51 10.06 14.97 2.96
N GLY A 52 11.32 14.70 3.30
CA GLY A 52 12.18 15.68 4.00
C GLY A 52 13.63 15.44 3.65
N GLU A 53 14.41 16.52 3.65
CA GLU A 53 15.83 16.45 3.35
C GLU A 53 16.52 15.53 4.36
N GLY A 54 17.32 14.58 3.87
CA GLY A 54 18.03 13.63 4.72
C GLY A 54 17.16 12.52 5.28
N HIS A 55 15.87 12.48 4.95
CA HIS A 55 14.95 11.45 5.43
C HIS A 55 14.94 10.24 4.49
N ALA A 56 14.84 9.06 5.08
CA ALA A 56 14.60 7.86 4.29
C ALA A 56 13.25 7.95 3.57
N PRO A 57 13.07 7.24 2.46
CA PRO A 57 11.78 7.22 1.78
C PRO A 57 10.66 6.76 2.72
N SER A 58 9.51 7.42 2.62
CA SER A 58 8.33 7.10 3.44
C SER A 58 7.09 6.84 2.59
N GLY A 59 7.20 6.94 1.28
CA GLY A 59 6.11 6.68 0.37
C GLY A 59 6.59 6.37 -1.03
N GLY A 60 5.65 6.11 -1.92
CA GLY A 60 5.97 5.78 -3.29
C GLY A 60 4.90 6.19 -4.28
N ILE A 61 5.30 6.27 -5.54
CA ILE A 61 4.39 6.49 -6.67
C ILE A 61 4.40 5.21 -7.51
N GLN A 62 3.23 4.62 -7.69
CA GLN A 62 3.03 3.47 -8.57
C GLN A 62 2.52 3.96 -9.91
N ASP A 63 3.24 3.63 -10.98
CA ASP A 63 2.74 3.85 -12.34
C ASP A 63 1.66 2.80 -12.62
N THR A 64 0.41 3.25 -12.70
CA THR A 64 -0.71 2.32 -12.90
C THR A 64 -0.89 1.93 -14.36
N THR A 65 -0.09 2.48 -15.28
CA THR A 65 -0.04 2.00 -16.67
C THR A 65 0.95 0.85 -16.83
N ALA A 66 1.79 0.60 -15.82
CA ALA A 66 2.67 -0.55 -15.81
C ALA A 66 1.85 -1.83 -15.57
N GLU A 67 2.53 -2.97 -15.61
CA GLU A 67 1.87 -4.24 -15.33
C GLU A 67 1.55 -4.32 -13.83
N VAL A 68 0.29 -4.06 -13.48
CA VAL A 68 -0.19 -4.08 -12.09
C VAL A 68 -1.30 -5.12 -11.98
N PRO A 69 -1.55 -5.64 -10.75
CA PRO A 69 -2.60 -6.64 -10.57
C PRO A 69 -3.98 -6.13 -10.96
N ALA A 70 -4.83 -7.04 -11.42
CA ALA A 70 -6.23 -6.72 -11.69
C ALA A 70 -6.87 -6.18 -10.42
N GLY A 71 -7.74 -5.19 -10.56
CA GLY A 71 -8.38 -4.51 -9.44
C GLY A 71 -7.66 -3.28 -8.95
N THR A 72 -6.44 -3.03 -9.41
CA THR A 72 -5.71 -1.81 -9.05
C THR A 72 -6.40 -0.60 -9.67
N PRO A 73 -6.81 0.40 -8.85
CA PRO A 73 -7.39 1.63 -9.42
C PRO A 73 -6.36 2.42 -10.22
N ALA A 74 -6.83 3.22 -11.17
CA ALA A 74 -5.96 4.03 -12.02
C ALA A 74 -5.33 5.20 -11.24
N GLY A 75 -6.02 5.72 -10.24
CA GLY A 75 -5.52 6.81 -9.42
C GLY A 75 -5.95 6.63 -7.98
N TYR A 76 -5.04 6.89 -7.04
CA TYR A 76 -5.32 6.79 -5.62
C TYR A 76 -4.20 7.42 -4.81
N ALA A 77 -4.49 7.75 -3.56
CA ALA A 77 -3.47 8.15 -2.60
C ALA A 77 -3.90 7.56 -1.27
N VAL A 78 -3.16 6.59 -0.77
CA VAL A 78 -3.60 5.78 0.35
C VAL A 78 -2.47 5.54 1.35
N PRO A 79 -2.81 5.44 2.64
CA PRO A 79 -1.85 4.93 3.62
C PRO A 79 -1.69 3.43 3.44
N TYR A 80 -0.52 2.91 3.81
CA TYR A 80 -0.24 1.48 3.84
C TYR A 80 -0.03 1.06 5.28
N VAL A 81 -0.78 0.05 5.70
CA VAL A 81 -0.71 -0.51 7.04
C VAL A 81 0.16 -1.76 6.98
N GLN A 82 1.14 -1.84 7.87
CA GLN A 82 2.02 -3.00 7.93
C GLN A 82 1.37 -4.09 8.76
N VAL A 83 1.27 -5.28 8.18
CA VAL A 83 0.66 -6.45 8.82
C VAL A 83 1.60 -7.64 8.74
N ALA A 84 1.37 -8.64 9.56
CA ALA A 84 2.22 -9.84 9.58
C ALA A 84 1.90 -10.78 8.41
N ASP A 85 0.63 -10.82 7.99
CA ASP A 85 0.15 -11.78 6.97
C ASP A 85 -0.91 -11.09 6.11
N VAL A 86 -0.53 -10.73 4.90
CA VAL A 86 -1.42 -9.99 4.00
C VAL A 86 -2.61 -10.84 3.57
N ALA A 87 -2.39 -12.12 3.25
CA ALA A 87 -3.49 -12.99 2.82
C ALA A 87 -4.52 -13.18 3.94
N ALA A 88 -4.05 -13.39 5.17
CA ALA A 88 -4.95 -13.53 6.32
C ALA A 88 -5.71 -12.24 6.58
N THR A 89 -5.04 -11.10 6.42
CA THR A 89 -5.69 -9.79 6.58
C THR A 89 -6.76 -9.59 5.53
N CYS A 90 -6.51 -9.97 4.28
CA CYS A 90 -7.52 -9.89 3.22
C CYS A 90 -8.76 -10.71 3.56
N ALA A 91 -8.57 -11.94 4.05
CA ALA A 91 -9.69 -12.77 4.46
C ALA A 91 -10.50 -12.10 5.59
N ARG A 92 -9.80 -11.50 6.54
CA ARG A 92 -10.44 -10.82 7.67
C ARG A 92 -11.21 -9.57 7.23
N VAL A 93 -10.69 -8.85 6.22
CA VAL A 93 -11.38 -7.69 5.65
C VAL A 93 -12.79 -8.05 5.22
N GLU A 94 -12.95 -9.17 4.51
CA GLU A 94 -14.26 -9.58 4.03
C GLU A 94 -15.18 -9.98 5.17
N GLU A 95 -14.66 -10.66 6.19
CA GLU A 95 -15.44 -11.01 7.37
C GLU A 95 -15.97 -9.76 8.09
N LEU A 96 -15.22 -8.68 8.05
CA LEU A 96 -15.59 -7.44 8.75
C LEU A 96 -16.39 -6.47 7.89
N GLY A 97 -16.82 -6.90 6.70
CA GLY A 97 -17.68 -6.09 5.83
C GLY A 97 -16.97 -5.20 4.83
N GLY A 98 -15.65 -5.33 4.73
CA GLY A 98 -14.86 -4.63 3.74
C GLY A 98 -14.78 -5.42 2.44
N LYS A 99 -13.90 -4.97 1.55
CA LYS A 99 -13.75 -5.56 0.23
C LYS A 99 -12.27 -5.63 -0.13
N VAL A 100 -11.85 -6.69 -0.78
CA VAL A 100 -10.50 -6.83 -1.30
C VAL A 100 -10.48 -6.34 -2.75
N LEU A 101 -9.65 -5.32 -3.04
CA LEU A 101 -9.46 -4.82 -4.40
C LEU A 101 -8.35 -5.57 -5.10
N VAL A 102 -7.24 -5.79 -4.39
CA VAL A 102 -6.08 -6.53 -4.90
C VAL A 102 -5.69 -7.51 -3.81
N ALA A 103 -5.77 -8.79 -4.12
CA ALA A 103 -5.40 -9.85 -3.19
C ALA A 103 -3.89 -9.84 -2.93
N ALA A 104 -3.45 -10.59 -1.91
CA ALA A 104 -2.04 -10.69 -1.56
C ALA A 104 -1.18 -10.95 -2.80
N THR A 105 -0.23 -10.07 -3.05
CA THR A 105 0.62 -10.11 -4.24
C THR A 105 2.08 -10.02 -3.80
N SER A 106 2.87 -11.00 -4.21
CA SER A 106 4.30 -11.03 -3.91
C SER A 106 5.08 -10.33 -5.01
N VAL A 107 6.11 -9.59 -4.63
CA VAL A 107 7.07 -9.02 -5.57
C VAL A 107 8.39 -9.78 -5.46
N PRO A 108 9.32 -9.63 -6.43
CA PRO A 108 10.52 -10.48 -6.49
C PRO A 108 11.37 -10.50 -5.22
N ASN A 109 11.43 -9.41 -4.44
CA ASN A 109 12.22 -9.39 -3.22
C ASN A 109 11.53 -10.04 -2.02
N GLY A 110 10.30 -10.56 -2.20
CA GLY A 110 9.56 -11.23 -1.13
C GLY A 110 8.59 -10.35 -0.36
N LEU A 111 8.56 -9.06 -0.64
CA LEU A 111 7.53 -8.18 -0.09
C LEU A 111 6.17 -8.63 -0.60
N VAL A 112 5.15 -8.55 0.24
CA VAL A 112 3.76 -8.88 -0.14
C VAL A 112 2.90 -7.67 0.16
N TYR A 113 1.98 -7.35 -0.73
CA TYR A 113 1.05 -6.24 -0.53
C TYR A 113 -0.34 -6.60 -1.04
N GLY A 114 -1.31 -5.77 -0.67
CA GLY A 114 -2.67 -5.86 -1.18
C GLY A 114 -3.38 -4.53 -1.04
N HIS A 115 -4.54 -4.42 -1.64
CA HIS A 115 -5.38 -3.23 -1.55
C HIS A 115 -6.77 -3.66 -1.09
N VAL A 116 -7.31 -2.96 -0.11
CA VAL A 116 -8.62 -3.28 0.45
C VAL A 116 -9.44 -2.01 0.61
N CYS A 117 -10.74 -2.19 0.80
CA CYS A 117 -11.64 -1.10 1.17
C CYS A 117 -12.28 -1.40 2.50
N ASP A 118 -12.47 -0.35 3.31
CA ASP A 118 -13.28 -0.48 4.52
C ASP A 118 -14.77 -0.56 4.15
N PRO A 119 -15.67 -0.79 5.11
CA PRO A 119 -17.11 -0.93 4.80
C PRO A 119 -17.73 0.28 4.10
N ALA A 120 -17.14 1.46 4.25
CA ALA A 120 -17.62 2.67 3.58
C ALA A 120 -17.04 2.85 2.19
N GLY A 121 -16.11 1.97 1.79
CA GLY A 121 -15.48 2.04 0.49
C GLY A 121 -14.16 2.81 0.45
N ASN A 122 -13.61 3.18 1.60
CA ASN A 122 -12.33 3.87 1.63
C ASN A 122 -11.19 2.89 1.33
N HIS A 123 -10.30 3.28 0.44
CA HIS A 123 -9.21 2.45 -0.04
C HIS A 123 -8.00 2.55 0.90
N ILE A 124 -7.46 1.41 1.29
CA ILE A 124 -6.27 1.29 2.16
C ILE A 124 -5.35 0.24 1.57
N GLY A 125 -4.05 0.50 1.60
CA GLY A 125 -3.06 -0.51 1.26
C GLY A 125 -2.64 -1.29 2.50
N ILE A 126 -2.25 -2.54 2.31
CA ILE A 126 -1.68 -3.37 3.37
C ILE A 126 -0.43 -4.06 2.81
N TRP A 127 0.56 -4.30 3.68
CA TRP A 127 1.81 -4.90 3.22
C TRP A 127 2.61 -5.52 4.35
N ARG A 128 3.52 -6.39 3.99
CA ARG A 128 4.58 -6.83 4.89
C ARG A 128 5.92 -6.78 4.18
N PRO A 129 6.99 -6.45 4.91
CA PRO A 129 8.33 -6.45 4.33
C PRO A 129 8.76 -7.86 3.93
N PRO A 130 9.84 -7.99 3.13
CA PRO A 130 10.40 -9.30 2.83
C PRO A 130 10.75 -10.04 4.12
N ALA A 131 10.58 -11.37 4.10
CA ALA A 131 11.00 -12.21 5.21
C ALA A 131 12.52 -12.12 5.31
N GLY A 132 13.01 -11.74 6.47
CA GLY A 132 14.40 -11.43 6.70
C GLY A 132 15.28 -12.59 7.01
#